data_110df995a518ed7f8715bf7f6febaa1f
#
_entry.id   110df995a518ed7f8715bf7f6febaa1f
#
_cell.length_a   1.000
_cell.length_b   1.000
_cell.length_c   1.000
_cell.angle_alpha   90.00
_cell.angle_beta   90.00
_cell.angle_gamma   90.00
#
_symmetry.space_group_name_H-M   'P 1'
#
loop_
_entity.id
_entity.type
_entity.pdbx_description
1 polymer ?
#
loop_
_entity_poly.entity_id
_entity_poly.type
_entity_poly.pdbx_seq_one_letter_code
_entity_poly.pdbx_strand_id
1 'polypeptide(L)'
;MILPEGELPVYLVQSVSSMAQWIWMCLFLRHDAELADACNFPPQYWKTPAWSENLQIAYEFELPEETETEELQAEVTAPPDEETLEELRRITAFQYVSPDCERESLLSVSAIQEARQNRAPVWKRPDFRQKEGRLTGAERGTAIHTFFQYADFRKAEADVPAEIRRLQTYGFLTPEQAAVVKPEIPEAFFRDQLYQRLRRSRMVLREKKFLVQCRDLQAYPEAAAILHRYENSDSILKGIIDLAFQEEDGFVLVDYKTDTVSSPEELADSYREQLLLYRGALQCITGMPVQQCYLYSTHLQKSIEVKS
;
A
#
# COMPACT_ATOMS: atom_id res chain seq x y z
N MET A 1 2.36 -2.69 -17.55
CA MET A 1 3.47 -1.87 -16.98
C MET A 1 4.53 -1.77 -18.06
N ILE A 2 4.73 -0.59 -18.66
CA ILE A 2 5.75 -0.38 -19.72
C ILE A 2 7.03 0.00 -18.98
N LEU A 3 8.06 -0.84 -19.09
CA LEU A 3 9.35 -0.57 -18.49
C LEU A 3 10.15 0.40 -19.39
N PRO A 4 10.76 1.45 -18.83
CA PRO A 4 11.63 2.34 -19.59
C PRO A 4 12.91 1.62 -20.05
N GLU A 5 13.54 2.13 -21.12
CA GLU A 5 14.73 1.55 -21.72
C GLU A 5 15.86 1.33 -20.70
N GLY A 6 16.30 0.09 -20.57
CA GLY A 6 17.62 -0.29 -20.06
C GLY A 6 17.79 -0.41 -18.55
N GLU A 7 17.02 0.27 -17.71
CA GLU A 7 17.15 0.16 -16.25
C GLU A 7 15.77 0.13 -15.57
N LEU A 8 15.63 -0.72 -14.56
CA LEU A 8 14.44 -0.71 -13.72
C LEU A 8 14.42 0.57 -12.89
N PRO A 9 13.35 1.37 -12.97
CA PRO A 9 13.21 2.53 -12.11
C PRO A 9 13.28 2.11 -10.64
N VAL A 10 14.05 2.83 -9.84
CA VAL A 10 14.28 2.51 -8.42
C VAL A 10 12.95 2.35 -7.66
N TYR A 11 11.93 3.14 -7.99
CA TYR A 11 10.62 3.03 -7.35
C TYR A 11 9.91 1.71 -7.64
N LEU A 12 10.10 1.10 -8.84
CA LEU A 12 9.55 -0.22 -9.14
C LEU A 12 10.26 -1.30 -8.34
N VAL A 13 11.60 -1.22 -8.26
CA VAL A 13 12.41 -2.14 -7.44
C VAL A 13 11.99 -2.07 -5.98
N GLN A 14 11.75 -0.85 -5.46
CA GLN A 14 11.30 -0.62 -4.10
C GLN A 14 9.85 -1.02 -3.83
N SER A 15 9.00 -1.07 -4.87
CA SER A 15 7.59 -1.46 -4.75
C SER A 15 7.37 -2.98 -4.68
N VAL A 16 8.41 -3.77 -4.94
CA VAL A 16 8.33 -5.23 -4.94
C VAL A 16 8.10 -5.74 -3.53
N SER A 17 7.02 -6.49 -3.35
CA SER A 17 6.61 -7.02 -2.05
C SER A 17 6.70 -8.55 -1.95
N SER A 18 7.06 -9.24 -3.05
CA SER A 18 7.18 -10.69 -3.06
C SER A 18 8.29 -11.18 -4.00
N MET A 19 8.80 -12.39 -3.73
CA MET A 19 9.77 -13.05 -4.61
C MET A 19 9.21 -13.24 -6.03
N ALA A 20 7.94 -13.57 -6.15
CA ALA A 20 7.27 -13.72 -7.44
C ALA A 20 7.32 -12.43 -8.27
N GLN A 21 7.10 -11.27 -7.65
CA GLN A 21 7.23 -9.98 -8.35
C GLN A 21 8.66 -9.72 -8.80
N TRP A 22 9.69 -10.10 -8.01
CA TRP A 22 11.08 -10.02 -8.44
C TRP A 22 11.35 -10.89 -9.66
N ILE A 23 10.88 -12.14 -9.65
CA ILE A 23 11.02 -13.07 -10.78
C ILE A 23 10.34 -12.47 -12.01
N TRP A 24 9.09 -11.98 -11.89
CA TRP A 24 8.38 -11.32 -12.97
C TRP A 24 9.13 -10.11 -13.52
N MET A 25 9.69 -9.27 -12.65
CA MET A 25 10.48 -8.12 -13.09
C MET A 25 11.73 -8.53 -13.87
N CYS A 26 12.43 -9.58 -13.42
CA CYS A 26 13.57 -10.13 -14.13
C CYS A 26 13.16 -10.72 -15.49
N LEU A 27 12.03 -11.40 -15.55
CA LEU A 27 11.48 -11.95 -16.80
C LEU A 27 11.10 -10.83 -17.79
N PHE A 28 10.44 -9.79 -17.33
CA PHE A 28 10.11 -8.62 -18.15
C PHE A 28 11.35 -7.89 -18.68
N LEU A 29 12.45 -7.87 -17.93
CA LEU A 29 13.71 -7.29 -18.40
C LEU A 29 14.36 -8.12 -19.52
N ARG A 30 14.06 -9.41 -19.63
CA ARG A 30 14.64 -10.29 -20.64
C ARG A 30 14.08 -10.14 -22.03
N HIS A 31 12.91 -9.50 -22.16
CA HIS A 31 12.24 -9.35 -23.45
C HIS A 31 11.99 -10.68 -24.17
N ASP A 32 11.51 -11.67 -23.43
CA ASP A 32 11.18 -12.96 -23.99
C ASP A 32 9.90 -12.86 -24.84
N ALA A 33 10.02 -13.15 -26.14
CA ALA A 33 8.92 -13.02 -27.08
C ALA A 33 7.78 -14.00 -26.76
N GLU A 34 8.11 -15.20 -26.27
CA GLU A 34 7.11 -16.21 -25.90
C GLU A 34 6.32 -15.78 -24.67
N LEU A 35 7.02 -15.18 -23.69
CA LEU A 35 6.38 -14.61 -22.51
C LEU A 35 5.48 -13.41 -22.87
N ALA A 36 5.93 -12.58 -23.82
CA ALA A 36 5.17 -11.43 -24.29
C ALA A 36 3.86 -11.89 -24.95
N ASP A 37 3.90 -12.93 -25.79
CA ASP A 37 2.73 -13.51 -26.44
C ASP A 37 1.78 -14.15 -25.41
N ALA A 38 2.32 -14.93 -24.48
CA ALA A 38 1.54 -15.54 -23.40
C ALA A 38 0.83 -14.52 -22.50
N CYS A 39 1.42 -13.33 -22.33
CA CYS A 39 0.87 -12.24 -21.53
C CYS A 39 0.08 -11.20 -22.36
N ASN A 40 -0.10 -11.40 -23.68
CA ASN A 40 -0.70 -10.42 -24.59
C ASN A 40 -0.04 -9.04 -24.58
N PHE A 41 1.28 -8.98 -24.40
CA PHE A 41 2.04 -7.71 -24.40
C PHE A 41 2.48 -7.35 -25.81
N PRO A 42 2.25 -6.11 -26.29
CA PRO A 42 2.69 -5.67 -27.62
C PRO A 42 4.22 -5.69 -27.76
N PRO A 43 4.78 -6.33 -28.80
CA PRO A 43 6.24 -6.49 -28.97
C PRO A 43 7.02 -5.16 -29.08
N GLN A 44 6.37 -4.09 -29.47
CA GLN A 44 6.98 -2.76 -29.65
C GLN A 44 7.52 -2.13 -28.35
N TYR A 45 7.19 -2.67 -27.20
CA TYR A 45 7.65 -2.17 -25.90
C TYR A 45 8.84 -2.95 -25.34
N TRP A 46 9.42 -3.88 -26.12
CA TRP A 46 10.47 -4.76 -25.70
C TRP A 46 11.79 -4.40 -26.37
N LYS A 47 12.83 -4.15 -25.58
CA LYS A 47 14.21 -4.03 -26.07
C LYS A 47 15.09 -4.96 -25.23
N THR A 48 15.87 -5.79 -25.91
CA THR A 48 16.71 -6.83 -25.28
C THR A 48 17.94 -6.20 -24.63
N PRO A 49 18.15 -6.35 -23.31
CA PRO A 49 19.41 -5.91 -22.69
C PRO A 49 20.57 -6.86 -23.04
N ALA A 50 21.75 -6.31 -23.20
CA ALA A 50 22.96 -7.05 -23.62
C ALA A 50 23.41 -8.17 -22.66
N TRP A 51 22.90 -8.23 -21.43
CA TRP A 51 23.26 -9.23 -20.42
C TRP A 51 22.32 -10.45 -20.36
N SER A 52 21.32 -10.52 -21.22
CA SER A 52 20.30 -11.58 -21.21
C SER A 52 20.75 -12.93 -21.77
N GLU A 53 21.97 -13.03 -22.36
CA GLU A 53 22.42 -14.21 -23.09
C GLU A 53 22.68 -15.45 -22.20
N ASN A 54 22.87 -15.28 -20.91
CA ASN A 54 23.29 -16.36 -19.99
C ASN A 54 22.19 -17.00 -19.15
N LEU A 55 20.94 -16.56 -19.27
CA LEU A 55 19.82 -17.11 -18.50
C LEU A 55 18.81 -17.76 -19.43
N GLN A 56 18.79 -19.08 -19.50
CA GLN A 56 17.77 -19.86 -20.20
C GLN A 56 16.63 -20.14 -19.22
N ILE A 57 15.41 -19.76 -19.59
CA ILE A 57 14.19 -20.09 -18.83
C ILE A 57 13.34 -20.97 -19.73
N ALA A 58 13.12 -22.21 -19.29
CA ALA A 58 12.18 -23.12 -19.91
C ALA A 58 10.81 -22.94 -19.22
N TYR A 59 9.76 -22.76 -20.01
CA TYR A 59 8.38 -22.76 -19.53
C TYR A 59 7.78 -24.11 -19.87
N GLU A 60 7.47 -24.89 -18.86
CA GLU A 60 6.63 -26.07 -19.00
C GLU A 60 5.21 -25.67 -18.55
N PHE A 61 4.32 -25.51 -19.53
CA PHE A 61 2.89 -25.42 -19.28
C PHE A 61 2.31 -26.83 -19.42
N GLU A 62 2.30 -27.58 -18.36
CA GLU A 62 1.35 -28.67 -18.25
C GLU A 62 -0.03 -28.04 -18.03
N LEU A 63 -0.79 -27.90 -19.10
CA LEU A 63 -2.24 -27.78 -18.93
C LEU A 63 -2.64 -29.08 -18.20
N PRO A 64 -3.28 -28.99 -17.02
CA PRO A 64 -3.86 -30.19 -16.45
C PRO A 64 -4.73 -30.76 -17.57
N GLU A 65 -4.43 -32.00 -18.03
CA GLU A 65 -5.36 -32.75 -18.84
C GLU A 65 -6.70 -32.57 -18.15
N GLU A 66 -7.73 -32.15 -18.92
CA GLU A 66 -9.07 -32.18 -18.40
C GLU A 66 -9.30 -33.64 -17.99
N THR A 67 -8.90 -33.96 -16.78
CA THR A 67 -9.42 -35.15 -16.13
C THR A 67 -10.90 -34.91 -16.16
N GLU A 68 -11.58 -35.66 -17.04
CA GLU A 68 -13.01 -35.88 -16.89
C GLU A 68 -13.20 -35.99 -15.40
N THR A 69 -13.83 -34.99 -14.80
CA THR A 69 -14.26 -35.07 -13.42
C THR A 69 -15.12 -36.31 -13.42
N GLU A 70 -14.51 -37.50 -13.16
CA GLU A 70 -15.27 -38.57 -12.59
C GLU A 70 -15.97 -37.87 -11.42
N GLU A 71 -17.27 -37.63 -11.63
CA GLU A 71 -18.16 -37.35 -10.53
C GLU A 71 -17.82 -38.45 -9.54
N LEU A 72 -17.00 -38.11 -8.53
CA LEU A 72 -16.87 -38.93 -7.35
C LEU A 72 -18.29 -39.02 -6.85
N GLN A 73 -19.02 -40.00 -7.38
CA GLN A 73 -20.21 -40.51 -6.75
C GLN A 73 -19.65 -40.90 -5.36
N ALA A 74 -19.82 -39.99 -4.42
CA ALA A 74 -19.54 -40.30 -3.05
C ALA A 74 -20.33 -41.58 -2.78
N GLU A 75 -19.64 -42.72 -2.84
CA GLU A 75 -20.20 -43.93 -2.28
C GLU A 75 -20.67 -43.48 -0.92
N VAL A 76 -21.97 -43.53 -0.73
CA VAL A 76 -22.55 -43.29 0.58
C VAL A 76 -22.05 -44.43 1.43
N THR A 77 -20.83 -44.23 1.94
CA THR A 77 -20.24 -45.11 2.90
C THR A 77 -21.18 -45.15 4.08
N ALA A 78 -21.39 -46.34 4.60
CA ALA A 78 -22.24 -46.52 5.79
C ALA A 78 -21.93 -45.43 6.82
N PRO A 79 -22.91 -44.90 7.54
CA PRO A 79 -22.67 -43.86 8.52
C PRO A 79 -21.54 -44.34 9.45
N PRO A 80 -20.58 -43.45 9.80
CA PRO A 80 -19.47 -43.83 10.63
C PRO A 80 -19.97 -44.46 11.95
N ASP A 81 -19.23 -45.44 12.45
CA ASP A 81 -19.58 -46.06 13.73
C ASP A 81 -19.52 -45.04 14.87
N GLU A 82 -20.11 -45.40 16.01
CA GLU A 82 -20.22 -44.52 17.18
C GLU A 82 -18.83 -44.10 17.68
N GLU A 83 -17.84 -44.99 17.61
CA GLU A 83 -16.48 -44.76 18.07
C GLU A 83 -15.79 -43.69 17.20
N THR A 84 -15.95 -43.78 15.87
CA THR A 84 -15.48 -42.78 14.93
C THR A 84 -16.17 -41.41 15.12
N LEU A 85 -17.48 -41.41 15.40
CA LEU A 85 -18.23 -40.21 15.70
C LEU A 85 -17.79 -39.54 17.01
N GLU A 86 -17.51 -40.33 18.06
CA GLU A 86 -16.99 -39.80 19.32
C GLU A 86 -15.58 -39.21 19.14
N GLU A 87 -14.72 -39.87 18.40
CA GLU A 87 -13.38 -39.33 18.08
C GLU A 87 -13.46 -38.02 17.26
N LEU A 88 -14.32 -37.98 16.26
CA LEU A 88 -14.56 -36.74 15.52
C LEU A 88 -15.10 -35.61 16.40
N ARG A 89 -16.06 -35.92 17.29
CA ARG A 89 -16.54 -34.94 18.27
C ARG A 89 -15.43 -34.46 19.19
N ARG A 90 -14.56 -35.36 19.65
CA ARG A 90 -13.43 -35.02 20.51
C ARG A 90 -12.45 -34.10 19.81
N ILE A 91 -12.11 -34.39 18.52
CA ILE A 91 -11.21 -33.57 17.71
C ILE A 91 -11.84 -32.21 17.37
N THR A 92 -13.11 -32.20 16.99
CA THR A 92 -13.82 -30.96 16.63
C THR A 92 -14.22 -30.10 17.83
N ALA A 93 -14.38 -30.71 19.01
CA ALA A 93 -14.65 -29.98 20.25
C ALA A 93 -13.37 -29.41 20.89
N PHE A 94 -12.19 -29.74 20.34
CA PHE A 94 -10.94 -29.16 20.84
C PHE A 94 -10.93 -27.67 20.62
N GLN A 95 -10.94 -26.91 21.69
CA GLN A 95 -10.75 -25.48 21.67
C GLN A 95 -9.31 -25.15 22.10
N TYR A 96 -8.58 -24.50 21.24
CA TYR A 96 -7.29 -23.96 21.63
C TYR A 96 -7.52 -22.77 22.56
N VAL A 97 -7.38 -23.01 23.85
CA VAL A 97 -7.50 -21.96 24.87
C VAL A 97 -6.11 -21.48 25.22
N SER A 98 -5.70 -20.38 24.63
CA SER A 98 -4.49 -19.66 25.02
C SER A 98 -4.87 -18.22 25.35
N PRO A 99 -4.26 -17.59 26.36
CA PRO A 99 -4.41 -16.16 26.62
C PRO A 99 -4.08 -15.30 25.40
N ASP A 100 -3.29 -15.85 24.48
CA ASP A 100 -2.85 -15.16 23.26
C ASP A 100 -3.86 -15.25 22.12
N CYS A 101 -4.89 -16.12 22.21
CA CYS A 101 -5.92 -16.24 21.16
C CYS A 101 -6.79 -14.98 21.00
N GLU A 102 -6.92 -14.20 22.05
CA GLU A 102 -7.68 -12.95 22.05
C GLU A 102 -6.84 -11.73 21.67
N ARG A 103 -5.52 -11.91 21.51
CA ARG A 103 -4.61 -10.81 21.20
C ARG A 103 -4.39 -10.66 19.70
N GLU A 104 -4.53 -9.44 19.21
CA GLU A 104 -4.20 -9.14 17.82
C GLU A 104 -2.68 -9.20 17.61
N SER A 105 -2.20 -10.20 16.88
CA SER A 105 -0.78 -10.33 16.52
C SER A 105 -0.31 -9.27 15.52
N LEU A 106 -1.23 -8.69 14.77
CA LEU A 106 -0.96 -7.70 13.74
C LEU A 106 -1.91 -6.50 13.87
N LEU A 107 -1.38 -5.39 14.34
CA LEU A 107 -2.09 -4.12 14.43
C LEU A 107 -1.90 -3.28 13.17
N SER A 108 -2.95 -2.66 12.68
CA SER A 108 -2.89 -1.70 11.57
C SER A 108 -3.08 -0.29 12.11
N VAL A 109 -2.22 0.64 11.70
CA VAL A 109 -2.40 2.05 12.05
C VAL A 109 -3.77 2.57 11.61
N SER A 110 -4.24 2.16 10.44
CA SER A 110 -5.58 2.53 9.95
C SER A 110 -6.70 1.98 10.83
N ALA A 111 -6.58 0.71 11.31
CA ALA A 111 -7.58 0.12 12.20
C ALA A 111 -7.61 0.83 13.57
N ILE A 112 -6.45 1.20 14.11
CA ILE A 112 -6.35 2.00 15.34
C ILE A 112 -7.07 3.35 15.15
N GLN A 113 -6.85 3.99 14.01
CA GLN A 113 -7.46 5.26 13.65
C GLN A 113 -8.99 5.15 13.51
N GLU A 114 -9.48 4.11 12.85
CA GLU A 114 -10.92 3.84 12.68
C GLU A 114 -11.60 3.55 14.02
N ALA A 115 -11.00 2.74 14.88
CA ALA A 115 -11.50 2.44 16.21
C ALA A 115 -11.65 3.71 17.07
N ARG A 116 -10.68 4.63 16.98
CA ARG A 116 -10.75 5.92 17.69
C ARG A 116 -11.90 6.80 17.22
N GLN A 117 -12.13 6.84 15.91
CA GLN A 117 -13.15 7.71 15.32
C GLN A 117 -14.58 7.17 15.53
N ASN A 118 -14.74 6.03 16.22
CA ASN A 118 -16.05 5.37 16.41
C ASN A 118 -16.84 5.23 15.10
N ARG A 119 -16.14 5.16 13.97
CA ARG A 119 -16.78 4.93 12.67
C ARG A 119 -17.28 3.50 12.65
N ALA A 120 -18.60 3.36 12.62
CA ALA A 120 -19.21 2.05 12.35
C ALA A 120 -18.57 1.44 11.10
N PRO A 121 -18.29 0.13 11.08
CA PRO A 121 -17.70 -0.51 9.93
C PRO A 121 -18.53 -0.18 8.69
N VAL A 122 -17.91 0.54 7.75
CA VAL A 122 -18.57 0.86 6.49
C VAL A 122 -18.61 -0.42 5.69
N TRP A 123 -19.76 -1.10 5.73
CA TRP A 123 -20.00 -2.25 4.87
C TRP A 123 -19.84 -1.81 3.42
N LYS A 124 -18.79 -2.27 2.76
CA LYS A 124 -18.62 -2.03 1.33
C LYS A 124 -19.87 -2.53 0.63
N ARG A 125 -20.56 -1.64 -0.06
CA ARG A 125 -21.70 -2.06 -0.88
C ARG A 125 -21.18 -3.05 -1.93
N PRO A 126 -21.87 -4.17 -2.14
CA PRO A 126 -21.48 -5.12 -3.18
C PRO A 126 -21.36 -4.41 -4.54
N ASP A 127 -20.32 -4.77 -5.32
CA ASP A 127 -19.98 -4.09 -6.58
C ASP A 127 -21.15 -4.01 -7.57
N PHE A 128 -22.07 -5.01 -7.58
CA PHE A 128 -23.26 -5.00 -8.42
C PHE A 128 -24.30 -3.92 -8.09
N ARG A 129 -24.15 -3.20 -6.96
CA ARG A 129 -24.99 -2.06 -6.57
C ARG A 129 -24.31 -0.72 -6.76
N GLN A 130 -23.06 -0.70 -7.23
CA GLN A 130 -22.39 0.55 -7.58
C GLN A 130 -22.96 1.05 -8.91
N LYS A 131 -23.32 2.32 -8.96
CA LYS A 131 -23.74 2.93 -10.24
C LYS A 131 -22.51 3.03 -11.12
N GLU A 132 -22.58 2.41 -12.29
CA GLU A 132 -21.51 2.47 -13.29
C GLU A 132 -21.05 3.92 -13.50
N GLY A 133 -19.73 4.13 -13.43
CA GLY A 133 -19.09 5.37 -13.85
C GLY A 133 -18.90 6.47 -12.79
N ARG A 134 -19.21 6.26 -11.51
CA ARG A 134 -19.00 7.30 -10.50
C ARG A 134 -18.20 6.79 -9.31
N LEU A 135 -16.93 7.22 -9.22
CA LEU A 135 -16.04 6.89 -8.11
C LEU A 135 -16.58 7.42 -6.77
N THR A 136 -16.49 6.60 -5.74
CA THR A 136 -16.77 6.96 -4.35
C THR A 136 -15.75 7.95 -3.81
N GLY A 137 -16.02 8.56 -2.66
CA GLY A 137 -15.05 9.44 -1.98
C GLY A 137 -13.72 8.75 -1.69
N ALA A 138 -13.77 7.49 -1.22
CA ALA A 138 -12.58 6.68 -0.95
C ALA A 138 -11.78 6.38 -2.22
N GLU A 139 -12.44 6.02 -3.32
CA GLU A 139 -11.77 5.76 -4.61
C GLU A 139 -11.13 7.02 -5.20
N ARG A 140 -11.74 8.20 -5.00
CA ARG A 140 -11.10 9.47 -5.37
C ARG A 140 -9.86 9.74 -4.53
N GLY A 141 -9.93 9.48 -3.22
CA GLY A 141 -8.77 9.54 -2.34
C GLY A 141 -7.65 8.63 -2.84
N THR A 142 -7.96 7.38 -3.14
CA THR A 142 -7.01 6.42 -3.69
C THR A 142 -6.37 6.92 -5.00
N ALA A 143 -7.14 7.52 -5.91
CA ALA A 143 -6.61 8.07 -7.16
C ALA A 143 -5.58 9.19 -6.92
N ILE A 144 -5.83 10.07 -5.93
CA ILE A 144 -4.91 11.16 -5.56
C ILE A 144 -3.64 10.57 -4.92
N HIS A 145 -3.75 9.60 -4.01
CA HIS A 145 -2.58 8.92 -3.44
C HIS A 145 -1.77 8.22 -4.54
N THR A 146 -2.44 7.53 -5.47
CA THR A 146 -1.78 6.88 -6.62
C THR A 146 -1.03 7.90 -7.49
N PHE A 147 -1.60 9.10 -7.70
CA PHE A 147 -0.89 10.16 -8.39
C PHE A 147 0.39 10.54 -7.65
N PHE A 148 0.32 10.87 -6.35
CA PHE A 148 1.49 11.26 -5.57
C PHE A 148 2.50 10.12 -5.41
N GLN A 149 2.07 8.87 -5.44
CA GLN A 149 2.95 7.71 -5.39
C GLN A 149 3.81 7.58 -6.65
N TYR A 150 3.22 7.71 -7.84
CA TYR A 150 3.87 7.35 -9.10
C TYR A 150 4.26 8.53 -9.99
N ALA A 151 3.83 9.75 -9.67
CA ALA A 151 4.20 10.93 -10.43
C ALA A 151 5.71 11.22 -10.35
N ASP A 152 6.29 11.58 -11.49
CA ASP A 152 7.57 12.25 -11.52
C ASP A 152 7.35 13.71 -11.12
N PHE A 153 7.69 14.04 -9.89
CA PHE A 153 7.40 15.36 -9.32
C PHE A 153 8.03 16.52 -10.10
N ARG A 154 9.20 16.28 -10.76
CA ARG A 154 9.83 17.31 -11.58
C ARG A 154 9.04 17.58 -12.85
N LYS A 155 8.52 16.54 -13.49
CA LYS A 155 7.67 16.67 -14.68
C LYS A 155 6.30 17.20 -14.32
N ALA A 156 5.72 16.70 -13.22
CA ALA A 156 4.42 17.13 -12.74
C ALA A 156 4.40 18.61 -12.32
N GLU A 157 5.47 19.11 -11.70
CA GLU A 157 5.60 20.53 -11.39
C GLU A 157 5.53 21.42 -12.64
N ALA A 158 6.05 20.94 -13.77
CA ALA A 158 6.02 21.68 -15.04
C ALA A 158 4.67 21.58 -15.77
N ASP A 159 4.05 20.39 -15.78
CA ASP A 159 2.80 20.11 -16.50
C ASP A 159 2.05 18.94 -15.83
N VAL A 160 1.19 19.25 -14.85
CA VAL A 160 0.35 18.25 -14.16
C VAL A 160 -0.56 17.50 -15.13
N PRO A 161 -1.28 18.13 -16.06
CA PRO A 161 -2.08 17.42 -17.04
C PRO A 161 -1.30 16.42 -17.89
N ALA A 162 -0.08 16.75 -18.31
CA ALA A 162 0.77 15.82 -19.05
C ALA A 162 1.17 14.61 -18.19
N GLU A 163 1.47 14.85 -16.92
CA GLU A 163 1.83 13.78 -15.99
C GLU A 163 0.64 12.85 -15.68
N ILE A 164 -0.57 13.38 -15.52
CA ILE A 164 -1.79 12.58 -15.37
C ILE A 164 -1.98 11.68 -16.60
N ARG A 165 -1.85 12.24 -17.82
CA ARG A 165 -1.92 11.45 -19.07
C ARG A 165 -0.84 10.38 -19.13
N ARG A 166 0.38 10.70 -18.68
CA ARG A 166 1.47 9.72 -18.60
C ARG A 166 1.09 8.56 -17.67
N LEU A 167 0.63 8.84 -16.47
CA LEU A 167 0.24 7.83 -15.50
C LEU A 167 -0.92 6.96 -16.01
N GLN A 168 -1.87 7.55 -16.73
CA GLN A 168 -2.94 6.80 -17.38
C GLN A 168 -2.40 5.90 -18.50
N THR A 169 -1.52 6.42 -19.37
CA THR A 169 -0.92 5.65 -20.47
C THR A 169 -0.13 4.45 -19.96
N TYR A 170 0.58 4.62 -18.83
CA TYR A 170 1.35 3.54 -18.21
C TYR A 170 0.53 2.63 -17.28
N GLY A 171 -0.78 2.83 -17.18
CA GLY A 171 -1.68 2.00 -16.41
C GLY A 171 -1.60 2.17 -14.89
N PHE A 172 -0.96 3.24 -14.39
CA PHE A 172 -0.96 3.58 -12.97
C PHE A 172 -2.30 4.16 -12.52
N LEU A 173 -2.97 4.88 -13.40
CA LEU A 173 -4.32 5.40 -13.20
C LEU A 173 -5.25 4.83 -14.26
N THR A 174 -6.43 4.37 -13.85
CA THR A 174 -7.49 4.06 -14.80
C THR A 174 -8.03 5.36 -15.44
N PRO A 175 -8.75 5.30 -16.59
CA PRO A 175 -9.37 6.49 -17.16
C PRO A 175 -10.27 7.23 -16.17
N GLU A 176 -11.05 6.49 -15.36
CA GLU A 176 -11.95 7.04 -14.35
C GLU A 176 -11.16 7.71 -13.21
N GLN A 177 -10.06 7.09 -12.78
CA GLN A 177 -9.17 7.67 -11.77
C GLN A 177 -8.48 8.93 -12.28
N ALA A 178 -7.97 8.91 -13.51
CA ALA A 178 -7.35 10.08 -14.13
C ALA A 178 -8.33 11.26 -14.25
N ALA A 179 -9.60 10.99 -14.55
CA ALA A 179 -10.64 12.02 -14.66
C ALA A 179 -10.99 12.70 -13.32
N VAL A 180 -10.74 12.05 -12.19
CA VAL A 180 -11.03 12.63 -10.86
C VAL A 180 -9.84 13.30 -10.19
N VAL A 181 -8.63 13.06 -10.69
CA VAL A 181 -7.42 13.80 -10.27
C VAL A 181 -7.43 15.16 -10.95
N LYS A 182 -8.06 16.13 -10.28
CA LYS A 182 -8.09 17.50 -10.80
C LYS A 182 -6.71 18.12 -10.74
N PRO A 183 -6.19 18.71 -11.84
CA PRO A 183 -4.84 19.27 -11.89
C PRO A 183 -4.54 20.31 -10.80
N GLU A 184 -5.55 21.08 -10.37
CA GLU A 184 -5.41 22.11 -9.35
C GLU A 184 -4.93 21.54 -8.00
N ILE A 185 -5.26 20.27 -7.70
CA ILE A 185 -4.89 19.61 -6.44
C ILE A 185 -3.37 19.37 -6.37
N PRO A 186 -2.74 18.64 -7.32
CA PRO A 186 -1.28 18.50 -7.32
C PRO A 186 -0.55 19.82 -7.55
N GLU A 187 -1.07 20.74 -8.39
CA GLU A 187 -0.48 22.05 -8.60
C GLU A 187 -0.37 22.86 -7.31
N ALA A 188 -1.40 22.78 -6.44
CA ALA A 188 -1.36 23.44 -5.15
C ALA A 188 -0.26 22.86 -4.26
N PHE A 189 -0.05 21.53 -4.27
CA PHE A 189 1.05 20.90 -3.55
C PHE A 189 2.41 21.37 -4.06
N PHE A 190 2.61 21.47 -5.37
CA PHE A 190 3.88 21.90 -5.95
C PHE A 190 4.20 23.38 -5.67
N ARG A 191 3.19 24.19 -5.35
CA ARG A 191 3.36 25.60 -4.89
C ARG A 191 3.59 25.73 -3.41
N ASP A 192 3.30 24.68 -2.61
CA ASP A 192 3.45 24.69 -1.15
C ASP A 192 4.93 24.75 -0.74
N GLN A 193 5.21 25.42 0.38
CA GLN A 193 6.58 25.50 0.93
C GLN A 193 7.14 24.12 1.29
N LEU A 194 6.27 23.19 1.68
CA LEU A 194 6.67 21.81 1.99
C LEU A 194 7.31 21.12 0.77
N TYR A 195 6.74 21.33 -0.42
CA TYR A 195 7.33 20.79 -1.64
C TYR A 195 8.68 21.45 -1.99
N GLN A 196 8.86 22.72 -1.71
CA GLN A 196 10.15 23.39 -1.93
C GLN A 196 11.26 22.82 -1.03
N ARG A 197 10.91 22.37 0.18
CA ARG A 197 11.82 21.64 1.08
C ARG A 197 12.11 20.24 0.54
N LEU A 198 11.08 19.51 0.14
CA LEU A 198 11.19 18.17 -0.47
C LEU A 198 12.13 18.16 -1.66
N ARG A 199 12.07 19.15 -2.55
CA ARG A 199 12.96 19.27 -3.72
C ARG A 199 14.45 19.34 -3.39
N ARG A 200 14.78 19.83 -2.19
CA ARG A 200 16.16 19.98 -1.70
C ARG A 200 16.60 18.80 -0.85
N SER A 201 15.70 17.88 -0.57
CA SER A 201 15.98 16.75 0.31
C SER A 201 16.97 15.76 -0.29
N ARG A 202 17.68 15.03 0.57
CA ARG A 202 18.67 14.02 0.19
C ARG A 202 18.01 12.70 -0.21
N MET A 203 16.89 12.38 0.41
CA MET A 203 16.15 11.14 0.20
C MET A 203 14.65 11.43 0.29
N VAL A 204 13.89 10.75 -0.57
CA VAL A 204 12.42 10.80 -0.56
C VAL A 204 11.88 9.39 -0.51
N LEU A 205 11.03 9.10 0.47
CA LEU A 205 10.29 7.85 0.62
C LEU A 205 8.83 8.13 0.28
N ARG A 206 8.24 7.34 -0.61
CA ARG A 206 6.83 7.45 -0.99
C ARG A 206 6.16 6.10 -0.82
N GLU A 207 4.94 6.08 -0.24
CA GLU A 207 4.17 4.87 0.02
C GLU A 207 5.02 3.77 0.68
N LYS A 208 5.80 4.19 1.68
CA LYS A 208 6.73 3.29 2.36
C LYS A 208 5.98 2.40 3.34
N LYS A 209 5.82 1.13 2.98
CA LYS A 209 5.28 0.11 3.87
C LYS A 209 6.28 -0.19 5.00
N PHE A 210 5.75 -0.39 6.20
CA PHE A 210 6.56 -0.80 7.34
C PHE A 210 5.87 -1.87 8.19
N LEU A 211 6.71 -2.62 8.89
CA LEU A 211 6.36 -3.58 9.94
C LEU A 211 7.34 -3.35 11.09
N VAL A 212 6.82 -3.02 12.28
CA VAL A 212 7.64 -2.76 13.47
C VAL A 212 7.02 -3.49 14.65
N GLN A 213 7.83 -4.11 15.49
CA GLN A 213 7.33 -4.71 16.72
C GLN A 213 6.88 -3.62 17.69
N CYS A 214 5.71 -3.78 18.30
CA CYS A 214 5.18 -2.79 19.23
C CYS A 214 6.11 -2.55 20.42
N ARG A 215 6.88 -3.57 20.84
CA ARG A 215 7.89 -3.43 21.91
C ARG A 215 9.02 -2.45 21.54
N ASP A 216 9.42 -2.39 20.26
CA ASP A 216 10.49 -1.51 19.81
C ASP A 216 10.01 -0.06 19.79
N LEU A 217 8.70 0.15 19.68
CA LEU A 217 8.07 1.47 19.74
C LEU A 217 7.96 2.02 21.17
N GLN A 218 8.22 1.21 22.20
CA GLN A 218 8.24 1.68 23.59
C GLN A 218 9.34 2.73 23.86
N ALA A 219 10.37 2.78 23.01
CA ALA A 219 11.41 3.81 23.07
C ALA A 219 10.91 5.21 22.63
N TYR A 220 9.70 5.30 22.02
CA TYR A 220 9.12 6.53 21.50
C TYR A 220 7.86 6.89 22.29
N PRO A 221 7.93 7.83 23.23
CA PRO A 221 6.89 8.06 24.25
C PRO A 221 5.48 8.29 23.68
N GLU A 222 5.37 9.05 22.59
CA GLU A 222 4.06 9.33 21.99
C GLU A 222 3.42 8.07 21.36
N ALA A 223 4.22 7.28 20.65
CA ALA A 223 3.75 6.02 20.06
C ALA A 223 3.44 4.99 21.16
N ALA A 224 4.30 4.91 22.18
CA ALA A 224 4.11 4.03 23.33
C ALA A 224 2.80 4.35 24.06
N ALA A 225 2.49 5.62 24.30
CA ALA A 225 1.26 6.05 24.96
C ALA A 225 -0.01 5.63 24.19
N ILE A 226 0.05 5.62 22.85
CA ILE A 226 -1.05 5.15 22.01
C ILE A 226 -1.16 3.62 22.10
N LEU A 227 -0.05 2.91 21.96
CA LEU A 227 0.02 1.45 21.91
C LEU A 227 -0.28 0.80 23.28
N HIS A 228 -0.06 1.49 24.38
CA HIS A 228 -0.39 0.99 25.72
C HIS A 228 -1.85 0.54 25.86
N ARG A 229 -2.76 1.12 25.09
CA ARG A 229 -4.17 0.72 25.09
C ARG A 229 -4.41 -0.67 24.50
N TYR A 230 -3.46 -1.19 23.75
CA TYR A 230 -3.57 -2.50 23.07
C TYR A 230 -2.79 -3.60 23.81
N GLU A 231 -2.25 -3.32 25.01
CA GLU A 231 -1.60 -4.23 25.98
C GLU A 231 -0.73 -5.36 25.37
N ASN A 232 -0.19 -5.16 24.17
CA ASN A 232 0.42 -6.25 23.43
C ASN A 232 1.81 -5.85 22.89
N SER A 233 2.83 -6.12 23.71
CA SER A 233 4.23 -5.85 23.35
C SER A 233 4.72 -6.69 22.16
N ASP A 234 4.12 -7.86 21.94
CA ASP A 234 4.57 -8.83 20.93
C ASP A 234 3.86 -8.66 19.59
N SER A 235 2.86 -7.79 19.52
CA SER A 235 2.19 -7.45 18.24
C SER A 235 3.11 -6.71 17.30
N ILE A 236 2.85 -6.88 16.01
CA ILE A 236 3.49 -6.14 14.93
C ILE A 236 2.58 -5.00 14.50
N LEU A 237 3.08 -3.77 14.53
CA LEU A 237 2.41 -2.63 13.93
C LEU A 237 2.76 -2.55 12.45
N LYS A 238 1.75 -2.53 11.58
CA LYS A 238 1.88 -2.28 10.14
C LYS A 238 1.29 -0.95 9.75
N GLY A 239 1.90 -0.33 8.74
CA GLY A 239 1.36 0.89 8.15
C GLY A 239 2.03 1.22 6.81
N ILE A 240 1.56 2.27 6.20
CA ILE A 240 2.11 2.82 4.97
C ILE A 240 2.30 4.32 5.19
N ILE A 241 3.53 4.79 5.04
CA ILE A 241 3.86 6.21 5.10
C ILE A 241 3.74 6.77 3.69
N ASP A 242 2.83 7.71 3.48
CA ASP A 242 2.58 8.32 2.17
C ASP A 242 3.81 9.01 1.60
N LEU A 243 4.43 9.85 2.42
CA LEU A 243 5.62 10.60 2.05
C LEU A 243 6.49 10.85 3.27
N ALA A 244 7.79 10.62 3.15
CA ALA A 244 8.78 11.17 4.07
C ALA A 244 10.00 11.62 3.27
N PHE A 245 10.64 12.69 3.71
CA PHE A 245 11.86 13.15 3.07
C PHE A 245 12.90 13.56 4.12
N GLN A 246 14.17 13.34 3.76
CA GLN A 246 15.30 13.56 4.66
C GLN A 246 15.92 14.93 4.44
N GLU A 247 15.96 15.71 5.49
CA GLU A 247 16.78 16.95 5.62
C GLU A 247 18.08 16.66 6.39
N GLU A 248 18.85 17.70 6.69
CA GLU A 248 20.14 17.53 7.40
C GLU A 248 19.97 16.92 8.77
N ASP A 249 18.99 17.39 9.54
CA ASP A 249 18.79 17.05 10.94
C ASP A 249 17.80 15.90 11.18
N GLY A 250 17.23 15.30 10.13
CA GLY A 250 16.28 14.21 10.26
C GLY A 250 15.24 14.16 9.15
N PHE A 251 14.16 13.44 9.42
CA PHE A 251 13.06 13.30 8.48
C PHE A 251 11.93 14.30 8.73
N VAL A 252 11.27 14.65 7.65
CA VAL A 252 9.95 15.30 7.65
C VAL A 252 8.96 14.28 7.16
N LEU A 253 7.92 14.04 7.94
CA LEU A 253 6.83 13.10 7.64
C LEU A 253 5.64 13.87 7.09
N VAL A 254 5.03 13.36 6.02
CA VAL A 254 3.85 13.95 5.38
C VAL A 254 2.82 12.87 5.09
N ASP A 255 1.59 13.14 5.42
CA ASP A 255 0.47 12.26 5.13
C ASP A 255 -0.61 13.05 4.35
N TYR A 256 -1.05 12.50 3.22
CA TYR A 256 -2.04 13.15 2.36
C TYR A 256 -3.45 12.86 2.82
N LYS A 257 -4.28 13.89 2.93
CA LYS A 257 -5.69 13.75 3.32
C LYS A 257 -6.61 14.38 2.30
N THR A 258 -7.63 13.60 1.92
CA THR A 258 -8.65 14.00 0.94
C THR A 258 -9.99 14.33 1.59
N ASP A 259 -10.04 14.26 2.92
CA ASP A 259 -11.25 14.55 3.69
C ASP A 259 -11.70 16.01 3.50
N THR A 260 -13.01 16.17 3.40
CA THR A 260 -13.63 17.50 3.46
C THR A 260 -13.74 17.90 4.92
N VAL A 261 -12.98 18.89 5.32
CA VAL A 261 -12.96 19.40 6.71
C VAL A 261 -13.24 20.88 6.73
N SER A 262 -13.74 21.36 7.88
CA SER A 262 -14.08 22.77 8.07
C SER A 262 -12.86 23.60 8.50
N SER A 263 -11.89 22.97 9.18
CA SER A 263 -10.70 23.67 9.67
C SER A 263 -9.45 22.78 9.67
N PRO A 264 -8.26 23.39 9.67
CA PRO A 264 -6.99 22.67 9.83
C PRO A 264 -6.88 21.94 11.16
N GLU A 265 -7.42 22.52 12.23
CA GLU A 265 -7.37 21.98 13.58
C GLU A 265 -8.18 20.69 13.66
N GLU A 266 -9.36 20.65 13.06
CA GLU A 266 -10.20 19.46 12.96
C GLU A 266 -9.45 18.31 12.29
N LEU A 267 -8.73 18.59 11.21
CA LEU A 267 -7.93 17.58 10.52
C LEU A 267 -6.75 17.12 11.38
N ALA A 268 -6.04 18.07 11.98
CA ALA A 268 -4.88 17.77 12.84
C ALA A 268 -5.27 16.88 14.03
N ASP A 269 -6.37 17.21 14.71
CA ASP A 269 -6.85 16.43 15.85
C ASP A 269 -7.33 15.05 15.44
N SER A 270 -7.96 14.93 14.27
CA SER A 270 -8.44 13.65 13.76
C SER A 270 -7.31 12.66 13.44
N TYR A 271 -6.17 13.14 12.97
CA TYR A 271 -5.08 12.30 12.47
C TYR A 271 -3.79 12.36 13.28
N ARG A 272 -3.79 13.07 14.42
CA ARG A 272 -2.63 13.19 15.31
C ARG A 272 -2.03 11.84 15.69
N GLU A 273 -2.84 10.90 16.16
CA GLU A 273 -2.33 9.59 16.62
C GLU A 273 -1.74 8.76 15.47
N GLN A 274 -2.31 8.83 14.29
CA GLN A 274 -1.75 8.20 13.09
C GLN A 274 -0.33 8.71 12.82
N LEU A 275 -0.16 10.03 12.81
CA LEU A 275 1.15 10.65 12.58
C LEU A 275 2.16 10.33 13.68
N LEU A 276 1.74 10.26 14.94
CA LEU A 276 2.61 9.89 16.04
C LEU A 276 3.10 8.43 15.95
N LEU A 277 2.21 7.52 15.53
CA LEU A 277 2.60 6.13 15.24
C LEU A 277 3.55 6.02 14.05
N TYR A 278 3.28 6.75 12.98
CA TYR A 278 4.17 6.81 11.80
C TYR A 278 5.52 7.42 12.15
N ARG A 279 5.53 8.48 12.96
CA ARG A 279 6.76 9.10 13.48
C ARG A 279 7.62 8.10 14.24
N GLY A 280 7.04 7.42 15.22
CA GLY A 280 7.74 6.39 16.00
C GLY A 280 8.27 5.26 15.12
N ALA A 281 7.45 4.76 14.17
CA ALA A 281 7.86 3.72 13.25
C ALA A 281 9.02 4.16 12.34
N LEU A 282 8.94 5.36 11.76
CA LEU A 282 10.00 5.89 10.89
C LEU A 282 11.31 6.08 11.66
N GLN A 283 11.25 6.61 12.88
CA GLN A 283 12.42 6.77 13.75
C GLN A 283 13.02 5.42 14.12
N CYS A 284 12.18 4.44 14.46
CA CYS A 284 12.63 3.09 14.80
C CYS A 284 13.37 2.42 13.62
N ILE A 285 12.84 2.55 12.42
CA ILE A 285 13.39 1.90 11.22
C ILE A 285 14.67 2.57 10.72
N THR A 286 14.70 3.92 10.78
CA THR A 286 15.79 4.68 10.18
C THR A 286 16.91 5.01 11.18
N GLY A 287 16.63 4.93 12.47
CA GLY A 287 17.52 5.41 13.54
C GLY A 287 17.70 6.93 13.54
N MET A 288 16.94 7.67 12.72
CA MET A 288 17.03 9.11 12.58
C MET A 288 15.79 9.80 13.19
N PRO A 289 15.92 11.00 13.76
CA PRO A 289 14.79 11.73 14.30
C PRO A 289 13.82 12.15 13.17
N VAL A 290 12.53 12.19 13.49
CA VAL A 290 11.52 12.87 12.67
C VAL A 290 11.27 14.25 13.29
N GLN A 291 11.71 15.28 12.62
CA GLN A 291 11.67 16.65 13.11
C GLN A 291 10.27 17.26 13.10
N GLN A 292 9.54 17.00 12.03
CA GLN A 292 8.23 17.59 11.83
C GLN A 292 7.30 16.58 11.16
N CYS A 293 6.01 16.69 11.50
CA CYS A 293 4.92 15.92 10.90
C CYS A 293 3.91 16.87 10.28
N TYR A 294 3.52 16.61 9.05
CA TYR A 294 2.55 17.39 8.31
C TYR A 294 1.40 16.53 7.80
N LEU A 295 0.21 17.10 7.81
CA LEU A 295 -0.91 16.67 6.98
C LEU A 295 -0.98 17.61 5.78
N TYR A 296 -1.03 17.05 4.58
CA TYR A 296 -1.36 17.84 3.40
C TYR A 296 -2.81 17.63 3.05
N SER A 297 -3.64 18.65 3.29
CA SER A 297 -5.06 18.63 2.94
C SER A 297 -5.25 18.99 1.47
N THR A 298 -5.75 18.05 0.67
CA THR A 298 -6.09 18.31 -0.73
C THR A 298 -7.33 19.17 -0.87
N HIS A 299 -8.22 19.16 0.15
CA HIS A 299 -9.40 20.00 0.20
C HIS A 299 -9.05 21.46 0.51
N LEU A 300 -8.23 21.69 1.55
CA LEU A 300 -7.78 23.02 1.94
C LEU A 300 -6.59 23.52 1.10
N GLN A 301 -6.00 22.64 0.29
CA GLN A 301 -4.83 22.89 -0.57
C GLN A 301 -3.65 23.51 0.20
N LYS A 302 -3.36 22.98 1.38
CA LYS A 302 -2.24 23.45 2.23
C LYS A 302 -1.67 22.38 3.13
N SER A 303 -0.42 22.57 3.52
CA SER A 303 0.23 21.80 4.56
C SER A 303 -0.15 22.32 5.96
N ILE A 304 -0.36 21.39 6.89
CA ILE A 304 -0.74 21.64 8.27
C ILE A 304 0.25 20.91 9.15
N GLU A 305 1.04 21.66 9.92
CA GLU A 305 1.96 21.07 10.87
C GLU A 305 1.21 20.52 12.08
N VAL A 306 1.47 19.26 12.42
CA VAL A 306 0.91 18.60 13.59
C VAL A 306 1.99 18.52 14.65
N LYS A 307 1.86 19.34 15.67
CA LYS A 307 2.79 19.36 16.82
C LYS A 307 2.54 18.14 17.71
N SER A 308 3.62 17.55 18.18
CA SER A 308 3.62 16.46 19.16
C SER A 308 3.08 16.90 20.51
#